data_cad193d8d15070b0155e2069cbc93675
#
_entry.id   cad193d8d15070b0155e2069cbc93675
#
_cell.length_a   1.000
_cell.length_b   1.000
_cell.length_c   1.000
_cell.angle_alpha   90.00
_cell.angle_beta   90.00
_cell.angle_gamma   90.00
#
_symmetry.space_group_name_H-M   'P 1'
#
loop_
_entity.id
_entity.type
_entity.pdbx_description
1 polymer ?
#
loop_
_entity_poly.entity_id
_entity_poly.type
_entity_poly.pdbx_seq_one_letter_code
_entity_poly.pdbx_strand_id
1 'polypeptide(L)'
;MLGLTECLRAKGDRGMSDIVQVTDAGFDADVIGSDKPVVLDFWAPWCGPCRMMEPVLKEIADEYADKLVVGKLNVDENPATATKYDILSIPTLLVFSGGEVVKKLVGAMPKKRLVDELGPWIG
;
A
#
# COMPACT_ATOMS: atom_id res chain seq x y z
N MET A 1 -14.50 26.75 3.44
CA MET A 1 -14.26 26.43 3.35
C MET A 1 -13.67 25.72 3.38
N LEU A 2 -13.72 25.75 3.41
CA LEU A 2 -13.25 25.14 3.42
C LEU A 2 -12.74 24.42 3.26
N GLY A 3 -12.91 24.47 3.19
CA GLY A 3 -12.54 23.84 3.10
C GLY A 3 -11.87 23.28 2.83
N LEU A 4 -12.13 23.33 2.84
CA LEU A 4 -11.65 22.95 2.67
C LEU A 4 -10.86 22.46 2.65
N THR A 5 -11.13 22.73 2.84
CA THR A 5 -10.47 22.32 2.93
C THR A 5 -9.80 21.52 3.01
N GLU A 6 -10.11 21.53 3.21
CA GLU A 6 -9.66 20.87 3.35
C GLU A 6 -9.02 20.09 3.01
N CYS A 7 -9.38 20.21 2.80
CA CYS A 7 -8.91 19.61 2.52
C CYS A 7 -8.16 19.20 2.21
N LEU A 8 -8.34 19.34 2.16
CA LEU A 8 -7.67 19.11 1.95
C LEU A 8 -6.82 18.78 2.00
N ARG A 9 -7.02 18.91 2.30
CA ARG A 9 -6.23 18.62 2.51
C ARG A 9 -5.47 18.06 2.65
N ALA A 10 -5.70 17.85 2.64
CA ALA A 10 -5.13 17.25 2.79
C ALA A 10 -4.36 16.69 2.55
N LYS A 11 -4.63 16.68 2.28
CA LYS A 11 -3.96 16.12 1.99
C LYS A 11 -2.97 16.18 1.86
N GLY A 12 -3.01 16.48 1.99
CA GLY A 12 -2.20 16.60 1.92
C GLY A 12 -1.30 16.75 2.18
N ASP A 13 -1.45 17.11 2.49
CA ASP A 13 -0.69 17.25 2.78
C ASP A 13 -0.03 17.11 3.30
N ARG A 14 -0.80 17.39 3.14
CA ARG A 14 -0.01 17.02 3.88
C ARG A 14 1.42 16.84 3.73
N GLY A 15 2.28 17.34 3.70
CA GLY A 15 3.65 17.14 3.41
C GLY A 15 4.16 15.72 3.54
N MET A 16 3.46 14.93 4.27
CA MET A 16 3.82 13.53 4.45
C MET A 16 2.76 12.66 3.84
N SER A 17 3.20 11.59 3.20
CA SER A 17 2.27 10.65 2.63
C SER A 17 1.93 9.58 3.64
N ASP A 18 0.67 9.39 3.85
CA ASP A 18 0.19 8.32 4.70
C ASP A 18 -0.01 7.06 3.91
N ILE A 19 0.08 5.94 4.59
CA ILE A 19 -0.31 4.66 4.02
C ILE A 19 -1.84 4.65 3.94
N VAL A 20 -2.36 4.37 2.75
CA VAL A 20 -3.80 4.36 2.52
C VAL A 20 -4.42 3.11 3.12
N GLN A 21 -5.49 3.27 3.91
CA GLN A 21 -6.22 2.12 4.43
C GLN A 21 -7.19 1.65 3.35
N VAL A 22 -6.90 0.49 2.75
CA VAL A 22 -7.70 -0.06 1.67
C VAL A 22 -8.69 -1.07 2.23
N THR A 23 -9.93 -1.02 1.75
CA THR A 23 -10.98 -1.95 2.17
C THR A 23 -11.52 -2.69 0.95
N ASP A 24 -12.29 -3.76 1.20
CA ASP A 24 -12.96 -4.47 0.10
C ASP A 24 -13.83 -3.51 -0.70
N ALA A 25 -14.55 -2.63 -0.03
CA ALA A 25 -15.45 -1.68 -0.69
C ALA A 25 -14.69 -0.61 -1.48
N GLY A 26 -13.54 -0.18 -0.97
CA GLY A 26 -12.76 0.90 -1.59
C GLY A 26 -11.68 0.43 -2.55
N PHE A 27 -11.50 -0.87 -2.69
CA PHE A 27 -10.38 -1.43 -3.44
C PHE A 27 -10.32 -0.92 -4.88
N ASP A 28 -11.44 -0.95 -5.59
CA ASP A 28 -11.44 -0.52 -6.99
C ASP A 28 -11.03 0.94 -7.13
N ALA A 29 -11.58 1.81 -6.30
CA ALA A 29 -11.27 3.23 -6.38
C ALA A 29 -9.82 3.53 -5.99
N ASP A 30 -9.35 2.90 -4.92
CA ASP A 30 -8.05 3.24 -4.34
C ASP A 30 -6.89 2.55 -5.04
N VAL A 31 -7.10 1.36 -5.58
CA VAL A 31 -6.03 0.56 -6.16
C VAL A 31 -6.16 0.44 -7.66
N ILE A 32 -7.28 -0.07 -8.14
CA ILE A 32 -7.47 -0.30 -9.58
C ILE A 32 -7.50 1.02 -10.34
N GLY A 33 -8.15 2.02 -9.79
CA GLY A 33 -8.29 3.35 -10.41
C GLY A 33 -7.13 4.29 -10.17
N SER A 34 -6.05 3.84 -9.53
CA SER A 34 -4.93 4.70 -9.20
C SER A 34 -4.11 5.08 -10.44
N ASP A 35 -3.74 6.36 -10.53
CA ASP A 35 -2.85 6.84 -11.59
C ASP A 35 -1.41 6.40 -11.41
N LYS A 36 -1.04 6.08 -10.18
CA LYS A 36 0.32 5.68 -9.82
C LYS A 36 0.32 4.20 -9.47
N PRO A 37 1.48 3.54 -9.59
CA PRO A 37 1.60 2.18 -9.06
C PRO A 37 1.25 2.15 -7.59
N VAL A 38 0.61 1.08 -7.15
CA VAL A 38 0.20 0.91 -5.75
C VAL A 38 0.90 -0.32 -5.19
N VAL A 39 1.59 -0.13 -4.07
CA VAL A 39 2.15 -1.23 -3.29
C VAL A 39 1.14 -1.52 -2.18
N LEU A 40 0.46 -2.65 -2.28
CA LEU A 40 -0.60 -3.02 -1.33
C LEU A 40 -0.10 -4.10 -0.39
N ASP A 41 -0.08 -3.78 0.91
CA ASP A 41 0.35 -4.67 1.97
C ASP A 41 -0.86 -5.39 2.58
N PHE A 42 -0.91 -6.71 2.45
CA PHE A 42 -1.93 -7.54 3.08
C PHE A 42 -1.40 -7.94 4.47
N TRP A 43 -2.10 -7.53 5.51
CA TRP A 43 -1.61 -7.64 6.89
C TRP A 43 -2.75 -7.98 7.86
N ALA A 44 -2.39 -8.29 9.10
CA ALA A 44 -3.36 -8.45 10.18
C ALA A 44 -2.74 -7.94 11.48
N PRO A 45 -3.57 -7.48 12.44
CA PRO A 45 -3.04 -6.92 13.70
C PRO A 45 -2.24 -7.91 14.55
N TRP A 46 -2.56 -9.20 14.43
CA TRP A 46 -1.87 -10.25 15.20
C TRP A 46 -0.58 -10.71 14.56
N CYS A 47 -0.24 -10.21 13.41
CA CYS A 47 0.92 -10.67 12.63
C CYS A 47 2.16 -9.86 13.02
N GLY A 48 3.11 -10.50 13.69
CA GLY A 48 4.36 -9.84 14.10
C GLY A 48 5.18 -9.32 12.93
N PRO A 49 5.48 -10.17 11.93
CA PRO A 49 6.25 -9.73 10.76
C PRO A 49 5.56 -8.58 10.01
N CYS A 50 4.23 -8.56 9.97
CA CYS A 50 3.51 -7.45 9.35
C CYS A 50 3.80 -6.13 10.04
N ARG A 51 3.85 -6.17 11.38
CA ARG A 51 4.11 -4.95 12.15
C ARG A 51 5.54 -4.46 11.97
N MET A 52 6.47 -5.37 11.73
CA MET A 52 7.86 -5.01 11.45
C MET A 52 7.98 -4.29 10.11
N MET A 53 7.09 -4.58 9.18
CA MET A 53 7.09 -3.92 7.86
C MET A 53 6.52 -2.51 7.90
N GLU A 54 5.73 -2.19 8.91
CA GLU A 54 5.03 -0.91 8.92
C GLU A 54 5.96 0.29 8.84
N PRO A 55 7.02 0.40 9.65
CA PRO A 55 7.93 1.55 9.51
C PRO A 55 8.65 1.59 8.17
N VAL A 56 8.96 0.43 7.60
CA VAL A 56 9.59 0.36 6.28
C VAL A 56 8.65 0.92 5.22
N LEU A 57 7.38 0.51 5.25
CA LEU A 57 6.38 0.98 4.30
C LEU A 57 6.12 2.47 4.46
N LYS A 58 6.14 2.98 5.69
CA LYS A 58 5.97 4.40 5.93
C LYS A 58 7.09 5.22 5.30
N GLU A 59 8.33 4.75 5.45
CA GLU A 59 9.47 5.43 4.85
C GLU A 59 9.35 5.45 3.33
N ILE A 60 8.94 4.33 2.74
CA ILE A 60 8.78 4.25 1.29
C ILE A 60 7.65 5.16 0.83
N ALA A 61 6.54 5.19 1.56
CA ALA A 61 5.44 6.08 1.23
C ALA A 61 5.87 7.54 1.22
N ASP A 62 6.71 7.94 2.18
CA ASP A 62 7.20 9.31 2.24
C ASP A 62 8.22 9.63 1.16
N GLU A 63 9.19 8.72 0.96
CA GLU A 63 10.30 8.98 0.05
C GLU A 63 9.89 8.95 -1.42
N TYR A 64 8.89 8.15 -1.75
CA TYR A 64 8.48 7.94 -3.14
C TYR A 64 7.04 8.36 -3.39
N ALA A 65 6.56 9.32 -2.62
CA ALA A 65 5.18 9.80 -2.71
C ALA A 65 4.79 10.28 -4.10
N ASP A 66 5.75 10.82 -4.85
CA ASP A 66 5.51 11.30 -6.19
C ASP A 66 5.51 10.17 -7.23
N LYS A 67 5.94 8.98 -6.86
CA LYS A 67 6.10 7.86 -7.79
C LYS A 67 5.15 6.72 -7.57
N LEU A 68 4.74 6.47 -6.33
CA LEU A 68 3.84 5.38 -6.02
C LEU A 68 2.99 5.68 -4.80
N VAL A 69 1.98 4.85 -4.61
CA VAL A 69 1.11 4.90 -3.44
C VAL A 69 1.32 3.62 -2.64
N VAL A 70 1.40 3.74 -1.32
CA VAL A 70 1.46 2.58 -0.44
C VAL A 70 0.11 2.44 0.26
N GLY A 71 -0.47 1.25 0.17
CA GLY A 71 -1.72 0.94 0.85
C GLY A 71 -1.55 -0.27 1.73
N LYS A 72 -2.44 -0.44 2.69
CA LYS A 72 -2.49 -1.64 3.51
C LYS A 72 -3.93 -2.09 3.64
N LEU A 73 -4.12 -3.40 3.63
CA LEU A 73 -5.44 -4.01 3.69
C LEU A 73 -5.43 -5.07 4.80
N ASN A 74 -6.28 -4.86 5.80
CA ASN A 74 -6.41 -5.79 6.92
C ASN A 74 -7.23 -6.99 6.46
N VAL A 75 -6.59 -8.16 6.38
CA VAL A 75 -7.25 -9.35 5.82
C VAL A 75 -8.37 -9.88 6.71
N ASP A 76 -8.32 -9.60 8.01
CA ASP A 76 -9.38 -10.04 8.93
C ASP A 76 -10.69 -9.30 8.65
N GLU A 77 -10.59 -8.02 8.31
CA GLU A 77 -11.75 -7.18 8.05
C GLU A 77 -12.16 -7.16 6.59
N ASN A 78 -11.24 -7.55 5.70
CA ASN A 78 -11.44 -7.43 4.25
C ASN A 78 -11.03 -8.72 3.55
N PRO A 79 -11.74 -9.81 3.83
CA PRO A 79 -11.35 -11.13 3.28
C PRO A 79 -11.59 -11.30 1.78
N ALA A 80 -12.51 -10.52 1.21
CA ALA A 80 -12.85 -10.71 -0.20
C ALA A 80 -11.68 -10.42 -1.12
N THR A 81 -10.98 -9.30 -0.90
CA THR A 81 -9.83 -8.94 -1.72
C THR A 81 -8.69 -9.94 -1.53
N ALA A 82 -8.42 -10.33 -0.29
CA ALA A 82 -7.37 -11.32 0.00
C ALA A 82 -7.65 -12.64 -0.72
N THR A 83 -8.90 -13.09 -0.72
CA THR A 83 -9.29 -14.32 -1.40
C THR A 83 -9.15 -14.18 -2.92
N LYS A 84 -9.56 -13.03 -3.45
CA LYS A 84 -9.50 -12.78 -4.90
C LYS A 84 -8.07 -12.91 -5.43
N TYR A 85 -7.09 -12.48 -4.65
CA TYR A 85 -5.69 -12.50 -5.09
C TYR A 85 -4.90 -13.65 -4.49
N ASP A 86 -5.58 -14.66 -3.93
CA ASP A 86 -4.96 -15.87 -3.39
C ASP A 86 -3.86 -15.55 -2.38
N ILE A 87 -4.15 -14.69 -1.42
CA ILE A 87 -3.21 -14.35 -0.38
C ILE A 87 -3.21 -15.47 0.65
N LEU A 88 -2.15 -16.28 0.64
CA LEU A 88 -2.05 -17.47 1.49
C LEU A 88 -1.23 -17.24 2.75
N SER A 89 -0.42 -16.22 2.76
CA SER A 89 0.40 -15.88 3.93
C SER A 89 0.55 -14.37 4.02
N ILE A 90 0.86 -13.87 5.20
CA ILE A 90 1.06 -12.44 5.45
C ILE A 90 2.37 -12.23 6.19
N PRO A 91 3.05 -11.10 5.94
CA PRO A 91 2.68 -10.07 5.00
C PRO A 91 2.92 -10.49 3.56
N THR A 92 2.06 -10.06 2.67
CA THR A 92 2.29 -10.20 1.23
C THR A 92 2.07 -8.81 0.64
N LEU A 93 2.99 -8.40 -0.22
CA LEU A 93 2.88 -7.13 -0.93
C LEU A 93 2.57 -7.42 -2.39
N LEU A 94 1.52 -6.80 -2.90
CA LEU A 94 1.23 -6.84 -4.34
C LEU A 94 1.48 -5.46 -4.91
N VAL A 95 2.20 -5.40 -6.02
CA VAL A 95 2.39 -4.14 -6.74
C VAL A 95 1.39 -4.12 -7.89
N PHE A 96 0.55 -3.10 -7.92
CA PHE A 96 -0.43 -2.89 -8.98
C PHE A 96 0.02 -1.75 -9.86
N SER A 97 -0.10 -1.91 -11.16
CA SER A 97 0.16 -0.84 -12.11
C SER A 97 -0.90 -0.93 -13.20
N GLY A 98 -1.62 0.18 -13.40
CA GLY A 98 -2.70 0.18 -14.38
C GLY A 98 -3.82 -0.79 -14.07
N GLY A 99 -4.02 -1.08 -12.77
CA GLY A 99 -5.07 -1.99 -12.34
C GLY A 99 -4.69 -3.46 -12.35
N GLU A 100 -3.44 -3.78 -12.69
CA GLU A 100 -2.98 -5.17 -12.77
C GLU A 100 -1.86 -5.45 -11.80
N VAL A 101 -1.81 -6.67 -11.27
CA VAL A 101 -0.70 -7.09 -10.43
C VAL A 101 0.54 -7.30 -11.29
N VAL A 102 1.59 -6.54 -11.01
CA VAL A 102 2.84 -6.63 -11.76
C VAL A 102 3.96 -7.25 -10.94
N LYS A 103 3.78 -7.41 -9.64
CA LYS A 103 4.76 -8.07 -8.79
C LYS A 103 4.12 -8.54 -7.50
N LYS A 104 4.61 -9.66 -6.97
CA LYS A 104 4.18 -10.22 -5.69
C LYS A 104 5.40 -10.49 -4.83
N LEU A 105 5.40 -9.98 -3.62
CA LEU A 105 6.48 -10.18 -2.65
C LEU A 105 5.89 -10.78 -1.39
N VAL A 106 6.40 -11.93 -0.97
CA VAL A 106 5.89 -12.66 0.19
C VAL A 106 6.90 -12.58 1.32
N GLY A 107 6.42 -12.21 2.50
CA GLY A 107 7.23 -12.17 3.71
C GLY A 107 7.82 -10.80 4.01
N ALA A 108 8.26 -10.64 5.26
CA ALA A 108 8.89 -9.39 5.69
C ALA A 108 10.30 -9.30 5.10
N MET A 109 10.72 -8.10 4.79
CA MET A 109 12.05 -7.88 4.24
C MET A 109 12.56 -6.50 4.66
N PRO A 110 13.89 -6.29 4.69
CA PRO A 110 14.43 -4.98 5.03
C PRO A 110 14.17 -3.96 3.92
N LYS A 111 14.21 -2.70 4.29
CA LYS A 111 13.93 -1.59 3.37
C LYS A 111 14.77 -1.67 2.09
N LYS A 112 16.06 -1.96 2.23
CA LYS A 112 16.96 -2.01 1.07
C LYS A 112 16.48 -3.01 0.03
N ARG A 113 16.09 -4.19 0.49
CA ARG A 113 15.60 -5.21 -0.42
C ARG A 113 14.30 -4.79 -1.08
N LEU A 114 13.40 -4.20 -0.30
CA LEU A 114 12.12 -3.74 -0.84
C LEU A 114 12.32 -2.65 -1.88
N VAL A 115 13.21 -1.71 -1.63
CA VAL A 115 13.53 -0.66 -2.59
C VAL A 115 14.08 -1.28 -3.89
N ASP A 116 14.97 -2.27 -3.77
CA ASP A 116 15.51 -2.95 -4.95
C ASP A 116 14.41 -3.64 -5.75
N GLU A 117 13.47 -4.29 -5.06
CA GLU A 117 12.37 -4.98 -5.72
C GLU A 117 11.39 -4.02 -6.38
N LEU A 118 11.27 -2.81 -5.86
CA LEU A 118 10.39 -1.79 -6.41
C LEU A 118 11.07 -0.91 -7.47
N GLY A 119 12.35 -1.18 -7.77
CA GLY A 119 13.14 -0.36 -8.66
C GLY A 119 12.46 0.07 -9.96
N PRO A 120 11.79 -0.84 -10.70
CA PRO A 120 11.13 -0.46 -11.96
C PRO A 120 10.09 0.65 -11.82
N TRP A 121 9.53 0.83 -10.63
CA TRP A 121 8.46 1.80 -10.40
C TRP A 121 8.91 3.05 -9.65
N ILE A 122 10.10 3.05 -9.10
CA ILE A 122 10.60 4.17 -8.31
C ILE A 122 11.96 4.70 -8.79
N GLY A 123 12.58 3.96 -9.69
CA GLY A 123 13.86 4.37 -10.26
C GLY A 123 13.67 5.29 -11.41
#